data_74022a9ffa43d8587f2acc1f39bef75e
#
_entry.id   74022a9ffa43d8587f2acc1f39bef75e
#
_cell.length_a   1.000
_cell.length_b   1.000
_cell.length_c   1.000
_cell.angle_alpha   90.00
_cell.angle_beta   90.00
_cell.angle_gamma   90.00
#
_symmetry.space_group_name_H-M   'P 1'
#
loop_
_entity.id
_entity.type
_entity.pdbx_description
1 polymer ?
#
loop_
_entity_poly.entity_id
_entity_poly.type
_entity_poly.pdbx_seq_one_letter_code
_entity_poly.pdbx_strand_id
1 'polypeptide(L)'
;MEKYAAAKRKIFSADTVRVLNREDPGSMLSAEGVPSDLVHTFGSDAPKKIGDFGISDVGALVWLSGCIASASPELLIPMNALRIRGLHNAMNALAATALTLAVGIPLDSILRTLREYKGEPHRVQLILRASDIDYVDDSKGTNVGAVVAALAGFGPKKVVLILGGDGKGQDFAPLKAPIETHAKGAVFIGRDAPLIEKEVDYPGLLKAHAKTMAEAVREARSMAKPGDTILLSPACASWDMFKDYADRSAQFVACLLYTSPS
;
A
#
# COMPACT_ATOMS: atom_id res chain seq x y z
N MET A 1 9.49 9.59 17.54
CA MET A 1 9.62 8.19 17.07
C MET A 1 10.01 7.24 18.19
N GLU A 2 11.01 7.50 19.02
CA GLU A 2 11.46 6.59 20.12
C GLU A 2 10.36 6.19 21.11
N LYS A 3 9.57 7.15 21.60
CA LYS A 3 8.45 6.87 22.52
C LYS A 3 7.39 5.95 21.90
N TYR A 4 7.14 6.11 20.59
CA TYR A 4 6.20 5.25 19.86
C TYR A 4 6.74 3.83 19.71
N ALA A 5 8.01 3.68 19.33
CA ALA A 5 8.67 2.38 19.23
C ALA A 5 8.71 1.66 20.60
N ALA A 6 9.05 2.38 21.68
CA ALA A 6 9.02 1.84 23.04
C ALA A 6 7.63 1.36 23.46
N ALA A 7 6.57 2.12 23.10
CA ALA A 7 5.20 1.71 23.38
C ALA A 7 4.80 0.45 22.62
N LYS A 8 5.22 0.32 21.34
CA LYS A 8 4.97 -0.87 20.52
C LYS A 8 5.68 -2.12 21.04
N ARG A 9 6.91 -1.97 21.53
CA ARG A 9 7.68 -3.10 22.09
C ARG A 9 7.08 -3.73 23.35
N LYS A 10 6.17 -3.03 24.04
CA LYS A 10 5.49 -3.57 25.25
C LYS A 10 4.63 -4.81 24.98
N ILE A 11 4.27 -5.09 23.72
CA ILE A 11 3.54 -6.33 23.34
C ILE A 11 4.40 -7.58 23.47
N PHE A 12 5.74 -7.45 23.47
CA PHE A 12 6.65 -8.58 23.50
C PHE A 12 7.01 -8.97 24.93
N SER A 13 6.68 -10.20 25.32
CA SER A 13 7.22 -10.90 26.50
C SER A 13 8.48 -11.69 26.15
N ALA A 14 9.06 -12.39 27.14
CA ALA A 14 10.25 -13.22 26.93
C ALA A 14 10.00 -14.36 25.92
N ASP A 15 8.79 -14.94 25.92
CA ASP A 15 8.44 -16.10 25.12
C ASP A 15 7.65 -15.74 23.84
N THR A 16 7.53 -14.46 23.52
CA THR A 16 6.78 -14.01 22.35
C THR A 16 7.58 -14.24 21.08
N VAL A 17 7.04 -15.01 20.13
CA VAL A 17 7.57 -15.09 18.77
C VAL A 17 7.39 -13.73 18.10
N ARG A 18 8.47 -13.18 17.55
CA ARG A 18 8.54 -11.86 16.94
C ARG A 18 8.69 -11.99 15.43
N VAL A 19 7.74 -11.47 14.68
CA VAL A 19 7.82 -11.38 13.23
C VAL A 19 8.21 -9.96 12.86
N LEU A 20 9.40 -9.77 12.33
CA LEU A 20 10.05 -8.47 12.17
C LEU A 20 10.41 -8.22 10.69
N ASN A 21 10.26 -6.98 10.25
CA ASN A 21 10.78 -6.56 8.96
C ASN A 21 12.31 -6.35 9.07
N ARG A 22 13.11 -7.21 8.39
CA ARG A 22 14.58 -7.14 8.47
C ARG A 22 15.18 -5.95 7.71
N GLU A 23 14.40 -5.27 6.87
CA GLU A 23 14.79 -4.04 6.16
C GLU A 23 14.54 -2.77 6.98
N ASP A 24 13.77 -2.87 8.08
CA ASP A 24 13.51 -1.76 8.99
C ASP A 24 14.37 -1.88 10.25
N PRO A 25 15.43 -1.06 10.40
CA PRO A 25 16.27 -1.07 11.59
C PRO A 25 15.48 -0.87 12.89
N GLY A 26 14.42 -0.06 12.85
CA GLY A 26 13.55 0.18 14.00
C GLY A 26 12.79 -1.09 14.43
N SER A 27 12.34 -1.90 13.49
CA SER A 27 11.76 -3.21 13.74
C SER A 27 12.79 -4.17 14.36
N MET A 28 13.98 -4.23 13.77
CA MET A 28 15.06 -5.15 14.17
C MET A 28 15.63 -4.89 15.56
N LEU A 29 15.53 -3.67 16.10
CA LEU A 29 15.83 -3.41 17.52
C LEU A 29 15.01 -4.28 18.48
N SER A 30 13.88 -4.82 18.04
CA SER A 30 13.07 -5.75 18.84
C SER A 30 13.61 -7.18 18.84
N ALA A 31 14.64 -7.50 18.08
CA ALA A 31 15.31 -8.81 18.08
C ALA A 31 16.47 -8.86 19.09
N GLU A 32 16.94 -7.72 19.61
CA GLU A 32 18.08 -7.66 20.50
C GLU A 32 17.85 -8.45 21.81
N GLY A 33 18.78 -9.35 22.14
CA GLY A 33 18.72 -10.19 23.35
C GLY A 33 17.64 -11.27 23.33
N VAL A 34 17.05 -11.55 22.17
CA VAL A 34 15.98 -12.57 21.99
C VAL A 34 16.58 -13.85 21.42
N PRO A 35 16.22 -15.05 21.94
CA PRO A 35 16.60 -16.32 21.32
C PRO A 35 16.21 -16.36 19.84
N SER A 36 17.10 -16.90 19.00
CA SER A 36 16.93 -16.86 17.54
C SER A 36 15.71 -17.65 17.02
N ASP A 37 15.28 -18.65 17.74
CA ASP A 37 14.08 -19.45 17.48
C ASP A 37 12.76 -18.70 17.71
N LEU A 38 12.81 -17.61 18.49
CA LEU A 38 11.68 -16.68 18.69
C LEU A 38 11.68 -15.49 17.72
N VAL A 39 12.67 -15.40 16.82
CA VAL A 39 12.77 -14.30 15.86
C VAL A 39 12.59 -14.79 14.44
N HIS A 40 11.43 -14.51 13.88
CA HIS A 40 11.14 -14.70 12.45
C HIS A 40 11.29 -13.35 11.74
N THR A 41 11.79 -13.36 10.51
CA THR A 41 11.93 -12.13 9.74
C THR A 41 11.30 -12.24 8.36
N PHE A 42 10.93 -11.09 7.77
CA PHE A 42 10.56 -10.98 6.38
C PHE A 42 11.26 -9.81 5.70
N GLY A 43 11.49 -9.93 4.40
CA GLY A 43 12.19 -8.92 3.61
C GLY A 43 12.04 -9.15 2.11
N SER A 44 12.51 -8.21 1.29
CA SER A 44 12.46 -8.32 -0.18
C SER A 44 13.62 -9.13 -0.77
N ASP A 45 14.64 -9.46 0.02
CA ASP A 45 15.73 -10.36 -0.35
C ASP A 45 15.38 -11.84 -0.05
N ALA A 46 16.16 -12.76 -0.60
CA ALA A 46 15.98 -14.19 -0.35
C ALA A 46 16.21 -14.56 1.13
N PRO A 47 15.40 -15.48 1.70
CA PRO A 47 15.59 -15.95 3.07
C PRO A 47 16.90 -16.75 3.22
N LYS A 48 17.55 -16.70 4.41
CA LYS A 48 18.90 -17.25 4.63
C LYS A 48 18.99 -18.21 5.80
N LYS A 49 18.07 -18.15 6.76
CA LYS A 49 18.06 -18.98 7.98
C LYS A 49 16.63 -19.37 8.33
N ILE A 50 16.47 -20.41 9.15
CA ILE A 50 15.16 -20.84 9.66
C ILE A 50 14.44 -19.64 10.30
N GLY A 51 13.16 -19.47 9.96
CA GLY A 51 12.34 -18.34 10.38
C GLY A 51 12.42 -17.11 9.48
N ASP A 52 13.28 -17.12 8.45
CA ASP A 52 13.30 -16.05 7.45
C ASP A 52 12.29 -16.33 6.33
N PHE A 53 11.59 -15.27 5.92
CA PHE A 53 10.70 -15.25 4.76
C PHE A 53 11.16 -14.14 3.81
N GLY A 54 11.04 -14.37 2.49
CA GLY A 54 11.58 -13.41 1.53
C GLY A 54 11.15 -13.68 0.11
N ILE A 55 11.79 -13.00 -0.82
CA ILE A 55 11.53 -13.08 -2.24
C ILE A 55 12.72 -13.75 -2.91
N SER A 56 12.44 -14.73 -3.77
CA SER A 56 13.46 -15.46 -4.55
C SER A 56 13.10 -15.41 -6.03
N ASP A 57 14.09 -15.06 -6.85
CA ASP A 57 13.98 -15.11 -8.30
C ASP A 57 14.35 -16.51 -8.79
N VAL A 58 13.42 -17.22 -9.44
CA VAL A 58 13.64 -18.55 -10.00
C VAL A 58 13.16 -18.58 -11.45
N GLY A 59 14.08 -18.62 -12.37
CA GLY A 59 13.80 -18.54 -13.80
C GLY A 59 13.19 -17.18 -14.17
N ALA A 60 12.01 -17.21 -14.80
CA ALA A 60 11.27 -16.00 -15.18
C ALA A 60 10.23 -15.55 -14.12
N LEU A 61 10.19 -16.20 -12.96
CA LEU A 61 9.19 -15.97 -11.93
C LEU A 61 9.83 -15.48 -10.63
N VAL A 62 9.14 -14.54 -10.00
CA VAL A 62 9.41 -14.06 -8.65
C VAL A 62 8.53 -14.82 -7.68
N TRP A 63 9.11 -15.43 -6.64
CA TRP A 63 8.43 -16.26 -5.67
C TRP A 63 8.52 -15.67 -4.27
N LEU A 64 7.44 -15.78 -3.52
CA LEU A 64 7.50 -15.74 -2.07
C LEU A 64 8.13 -17.07 -1.61
N SER A 65 9.11 -16.99 -0.73
CA SER A 65 9.89 -18.10 -0.23
C SER A 65 10.11 -18.01 1.28
N GLY A 66 10.45 -19.13 1.92
CA GLY A 66 10.72 -19.17 3.35
C GLY A 66 11.66 -20.30 3.72
N CYS A 67 12.47 -20.10 4.75
CA CYS A 67 13.24 -21.17 5.41
C CYS A 67 12.42 -21.67 6.60
N ILE A 68 11.57 -22.68 6.39
CA ILE A 68 10.60 -23.15 7.39
C ILE A 68 11.21 -24.25 8.26
N ALA A 69 11.55 -25.40 7.66
CA ALA A 69 12.10 -26.55 8.37
C ALA A 69 13.63 -26.62 8.29
N SER A 70 14.25 -25.92 7.35
CA SER A 70 15.70 -25.91 7.14
C SER A 70 16.17 -24.51 6.72
N ALA A 71 17.48 -24.29 6.68
CA ALA A 71 18.07 -23.07 6.16
C ALA A 71 18.04 -22.97 4.61
N SER A 72 17.51 -23.99 3.92
CA SER A 72 17.30 -23.95 2.47
C SER A 72 15.95 -23.30 2.16
N PRO A 73 15.90 -22.28 1.28
CA PRO A 73 14.65 -21.65 0.90
C PRO A 73 13.69 -22.61 0.21
N GLU A 74 12.46 -22.66 0.67
CA GLU A 74 11.33 -23.34 0.03
C GLU A 74 10.52 -22.30 -0.75
N LEU A 75 10.17 -22.62 -2.00
CA LEU A 75 9.29 -21.78 -2.83
C LEU A 75 7.85 -21.98 -2.39
N LEU A 76 7.20 -20.91 -1.95
CA LEU A 76 5.85 -20.97 -1.35
C LEU A 76 4.76 -20.71 -2.38
N ILE A 77 4.81 -19.54 -3.02
CA ILE A 77 3.81 -19.09 -3.99
C ILE A 77 4.44 -18.09 -4.97
N PRO A 78 4.18 -18.21 -6.28
CA PRO A 78 4.61 -17.19 -7.23
C PRO A 78 3.92 -15.85 -6.91
N MET A 79 4.66 -14.75 -6.94
CA MET A 79 4.12 -13.42 -6.61
C MET A 79 2.97 -13.01 -7.54
N ASN A 80 2.96 -13.46 -8.80
CA ASN A 80 1.89 -13.21 -9.76
C ASN A 80 0.61 -14.04 -9.48
N ALA A 81 0.66 -15.06 -8.63
CA ALA A 81 -0.51 -15.82 -8.18
C ALA A 81 -1.27 -15.11 -7.05
N LEU A 82 -0.69 -14.07 -6.44
CA LEU A 82 -1.40 -13.20 -5.50
C LEU A 82 -2.36 -12.29 -6.28
N ARG A 83 -3.59 -12.14 -5.79
CA ARG A 83 -4.55 -11.17 -6.35
C ARG A 83 -4.22 -9.72 -5.97
N ILE A 84 -3.58 -9.52 -4.83
CA ILE A 84 -3.05 -8.23 -4.39
C ILE A 84 -1.71 -7.95 -5.09
N ARG A 85 -1.54 -6.78 -5.67
CA ARG A 85 -0.38 -6.42 -6.50
C ARG A 85 0.64 -5.56 -5.75
N GLY A 86 1.88 -5.61 -6.23
CA GLY A 86 2.97 -4.77 -5.74
C GLY A 86 3.82 -5.41 -4.64
N LEU A 87 5.08 -4.95 -4.56
CA LEU A 87 6.07 -5.47 -3.62
C LEU A 87 5.61 -5.33 -2.16
N HIS A 88 4.97 -4.21 -1.80
CA HIS A 88 4.45 -3.99 -0.44
C HIS A 88 3.41 -5.04 -0.04
N ASN A 89 2.57 -5.51 -0.98
CA ASN A 89 1.61 -6.57 -0.71
C ASN A 89 2.27 -7.96 -0.65
N ALA A 90 3.33 -8.19 -1.41
CA ALA A 90 4.16 -9.39 -1.25
C ALA A 90 4.80 -9.44 0.15
N MET A 91 5.33 -8.31 0.63
CA MET A 91 5.86 -8.18 1.99
C MET A 91 4.79 -8.42 3.06
N ASN A 92 3.57 -7.89 2.87
CA ASN A 92 2.44 -8.17 3.76
C ASN A 92 2.07 -9.67 3.77
N ALA A 93 2.09 -10.32 2.62
CA ALA A 93 1.83 -11.76 2.51
C ALA A 93 2.91 -12.60 3.22
N LEU A 94 4.20 -12.21 3.10
CA LEU A 94 5.30 -12.85 3.84
C LEU A 94 5.12 -12.70 5.36
N ALA A 95 4.81 -11.48 5.83
CA ALA A 95 4.54 -11.21 7.24
C ALA A 95 3.35 -12.03 7.76
N ALA A 96 2.25 -12.08 7.00
CA ALA A 96 1.07 -12.89 7.34
C ALA A 96 1.40 -14.39 7.40
N THR A 97 2.22 -14.88 6.45
CA THR A 97 2.69 -16.27 6.43
C THR A 97 3.49 -16.59 7.69
N ALA A 98 4.48 -15.74 8.04
CA ALA A 98 5.29 -15.93 9.23
C ALA A 98 4.45 -15.93 10.52
N LEU A 99 3.52 -14.98 10.65
CA LEU A 99 2.63 -14.88 11.82
C LEU A 99 1.71 -16.10 11.96
N THR A 100 1.12 -16.54 10.86
CA THR A 100 0.16 -17.66 10.89
C THR A 100 0.84 -19.02 11.09
N LEU A 101 2.04 -19.22 10.54
CA LEU A 101 2.87 -20.38 10.84
C LEU A 101 3.30 -20.43 12.31
N ALA A 102 3.67 -19.26 12.90
CA ALA A 102 4.07 -19.17 14.30
C ALA A 102 2.95 -19.59 15.28
N VAL A 103 1.69 -19.47 14.88
CA VAL A 103 0.54 -19.96 15.67
C VAL A 103 0.04 -21.33 15.23
N GLY A 104 0.79 -22.05 14.40
CA GLY A 104 0.53 -23.44 14.03
C GLY A 104 -0.48 -23.66 12.91
N ILE A 105 -0.80 -22.64 12.11
CA ILE A 105 -1.67 -22.81 10.94
C ILE A 105 -0.92 -23.60 9.85
N PRO A 106 -1.51 -24.65 9.27
CA PRO A 106 -0.87 -25.42 8.20
C PRO A 106 -0.55 -24.58 6.95
N LEU A 107 0.65 -24.75 6.40
CA LEU A 107 1.14 -23.99 5.24
C LEU A 107 0.18 -24.04 4.05
N ASP A 108 -0.38 -25.20 3.71
CA ASP A 108 -1.32 -25.35 2.59
C ASP A 108 -2.57 -24.47 2.74
N SER A 109 -3.08 -24.30 3.97
CA SER A 109 -4.21 -23.44 4.26
C SER A 109 -3.84 -21.97 4.08
N ILE A 110 -2.63 -21.58 4.50
CA ILE A 110 -2.10 -20.23 4.31
C ILE A 110 -1.97 -19.92 2.81
N LEU A 111 -1.31 -20.79 2.05
CA LEU A 111 -1.08 -20.57 0.62
C LEU A 111 -2.37 -20.52 -0.19
N ARG A 112 -3.38 -21.31 0.16
CA ARG A 112 -4.72 -21.26 -0.44
C ARG A 112 -5.37 -19.89 -0.17
N THR A 113 -5.37 -19.45 1.08
CA THR A 113 -5.92 -18.15 1.48
C THR A 113 -5.24 -17.00 0.76
N LEU A 114 -3.91 -17.02 0.64
CA LEU A 114 -3.15 -15.99 -0.09
C LEU A 114 -3.54 -15.90 -1.58
N ARG A 115 -3.84 -17.03 -2.23
CA ARG A 115 -4.33 -17.04 -3.63
C ARG A 115 -5.73 -16.46 -3.78
N GLU A 116 -6.57 -16.59 -2.76
CA GLU A 116 -7.97 -16.17 -2.78
C GLU A 116 -8.16 -14.73 -2.28
N TYR A 117 -7.25 -14.24 -1.45
CA TYR A 117 -7.35 -12.93 -0.82
C TYR A 117 -7.31 -11.78 -1.84
N LYS A 118 -8.39 -11.01 -1.87
CA LYS A 118 -8.59 -9.92 -2.84
C LYS A 118 -8.12 -8.55 -2.33
N GLY A 119 -7.57 -8.48 -1.13
CA GLY A 119 -7.23 -7.23 -0.45
C GLY A 119 -8.36 -6.73 0.44
N GLU A 120 -8.03 -5.70 1.24
CA GLU A 120 -8.99 -5.00 2.08
C GLU A 120 -9.72 -3.92 1.28
N PRO A 121 -11.01 -3.67 1.54
CA PRO A 121 -11.72 -2.54 0.96
C PRO A 121 -10.95 -1.23 1.20
N HIS A 122 -10.99 -0.35 0.23
CA HIS A 122 -10.36 0.98 0.27
C HIS A 122 -8.82 0.99 0.37
N ARG A 123 -8.15 -0.12 -0.01
CA ARG A 123 -6.69 -0.24 -0.09
C ARG A 123 -6.26 -0.63 -1.50
N VAL A 124 -5.98 0.35 -2.33
CA VAL A 124 -5.60 0.18 -3.74
C VAL A 124 -6.55 -0.78 -4.47
N GLN A 125 -7.85 -0.66 -4.15
CA GLN A 125 -8.91 -1.52 -4.67
C GLN A 125 -9.35 -1.06 -6.05
N LEU A 126 -9.24 -1.92 -7.08
CA LEU A 126 -9.86 -1.65 -8.38
C LEU A 126 -11.38 -1.70 -8.22
N ILE A 127 -12.04 -0.57 -8.49
CA ILE A 127 -13.51 -0.43 -8.41
C ILE A 127 -14.16 -0.66 -9.76
N LEU A 128 -13.61 -0.03 -10.80
CA LEU A 128 -14.20 -0.02 -12.13
C LEU A 128 -13.10 0.08 -13.18
N ARG A 129 -13.30 -0.57 -14.34
CA ARG A 129 -12.58 -0.29 -15.57
C ARG A 129 -13.57 0.19 -16.62
N ALA A 130 -13.41 1.40 -17.11
CA ALA A 130 -14.27 1.99 -18.10
C ALA A 130 -13.45 2.81 -19.12
N SER A 131 -13.71 2.64 -20.42
CA SER A 131 -12.97 3.30 -21.51
C SER A 131 -11.46 3.10 -21.42
N ASP A 132 -11.03 1.90 -21.02
CA ASP A 132 -9.64 1.53 -20.78
C ASP A 132 -8.92 2.41 -19.71
N ILE A 133 -9.69 2.93 -18.77
CA ILE A 133 -9.20 3.66 -17.58
C ILE A 133 -9.57 2.84 -16.35
N ASP A 134 -8.59 2.60 -15.49
CA ASP A 134 -8.79 1.97 -14.19
C ASP A 134 -9.16 3.03 -13.13
N TYR A 135 -10.20 2.76 -12.36
CA TYR A 135 -10.60 3.58 -11.21
C TYR A 135 -10.30 2.82 -9.94
N VAL A 136 -9.37 3.35 -9.14
CA VAL A 136 -8.81 2.67 -7.98
C VAL A 136 -9.09 3.48 -6.72
N ASP A 137 -9.63 2.81 -5.71
CA ASP A 137 -9.92 3.35 -4.39
C ASP A 137 -8.83 2.96 -3.39
N ASP A 138 -8.13 3.96 -2.90
CA ASP A 138 -7.20 3.88 -1.77
C ASP A 138 -7.57 4.91 -0.69
N SER A 139 -8.86 5.09 -0.44
CA SER A 139 -9.36 6.07 0.54
C SER A 139 -8.81 5.85 1.96
N LYS A 140 -8.35 4.64 2.29
CA LYS A 140 -7.65 4.33 3.53
C LYS A 140 -6.21 4.86 3.58
N GLY A 141 -5.65 5.32 2.47
CA GLY A 141 -4.34 5.99 2.36
C GLY A 141 -4.36 7.39 2.97
N THR A 142 -4.52 7.48 4.29
CA THR A 142 -4.72 8.74 5.04
C THR A 142 -3.42 9.39 5.53
N ASN A 143 -2.29 8.95 5.02
CA ASN A 143 -0.97 9.51 5.33
C ASN A 143 -0.04 9.42 4.11
N VAL A 144 1.02 10.23 4.15
CA VAL A 144 2.02 10.35 3.07
C VAL A 144 2.65 9.01 2.70
N GLY A 145 3.07 8.20 3.70
CA GLY A 145 3.71 6.91 3.45
C GLY A 145 2.81 5.92 2.71
N ALA A 146 1.50 5.94 2.97
CA ALA A 146 0.54 5.09 2.27
C ALA A 146 0.45 5.45 0.78
N VAL A 147 0.40 6.74 0.44
CA VAL A 147 0.35 7.20 -0.96
C VAL A 147 1.65 6.89 -1.70
N VAL A 148 2.81 7.08 -1.05
CA VAL A 148 4.11 6.68 -1.62
C VAL A 148 4.12 5.19 -1.96
N ALA A 149 3.68 4.34 -1.03
CA ALA A 149 3.59 2.89 -1.25
C ALA A 149 2.59 2.53 -2.37
N ALA A 150 1.43 3.20 -2.42
CA ALA A 150 0.44 2.97 -3.46
C ALA A 150 0.99 3.33 -4.84
N LEU A 151 1.60 4.51 -5.00
CA LEU A 151 2.16 4.98 -6.28
C LEU A 151 3.24 4.06 -6.83
N ALA A 152 4.06 3.45 -5.98
CA ALA A 152 5.10 2.48 -6.39
C ALA A 152 4.54 1.25 -7.12
N GLY A 153 3.24 0.97 -7.00
CA GLY A 153 2.57 -0.12 -7.72
C GLY A 153 2.18 0.21 -9.17
N PHE A 154 2.35 1.46 -9.62
CA PHE A 154 1.94 1.92 -10.94
C PHE A 154 3.13 2.28 -11.84
N GLY A 155 2.94 2.18 -13.14
CA GLY A 155 3.93 2.60 -14.12
C GLY A 155 4.16 4.12 -14.13
N PRO A 156 5.25 4.59 -14.78
CA PRO A 156 5.58 6.01 -14.85
C PRO A 156 4.52 6.79 -15.65
N LYS A 157 4.09 7.95 -15.11
CA LYS A 157 3.13 8.88 -15.74
C LYS A 157 1.78 8.24 -16.12
N LYS A 158 1.35 7.21 -15.37
CA LYS A 158 0.11 6.48 -15.60
C LYS A 158 -1.03 6.84 -14.64
N VAL A 159 -0.74 7.65 -13.63
CA VAL A 159 -1.71 7.97 -12.58
C VAL A 159 -2.23 9.40 -12.72
N VAL A 160 -3.55 9.57 -12.62
CA VAL A 160 -4.19 10.82 -12.24
C VAL A 160 -4.64 10.66 -10.79
N LEU A 161 -4.01 11.40 -9.89
CA LEU A 161 -4.17 11.25 -8.45
C LEU A 161 -5.22 12.24 -7.92
N ILE A 162 -6.17 11.75 -7.11
CA ILE A 162 -7.07 12.59 -6.30
C ILE A 162 -6.53 12.55 -4.87
N LEU A 163 -6.09 13.71 -4.35
CA LEU A 163 -5.45 13.78 -3.03
C LEU A 163 -5.85 15.06 -2.28
N GLY A 164 -5.74 14.99 -0.94
CA GLY A 164 -6.05 16.10 -0.05
C GLY A 164 -7.05 15.74 1.06
N GLY A 165 -7.37 16.72 1.88
CA GLY A 165 -8.16 16.61 3.09
C GLY A 165 -7.48 17.25 4.29
N ASP A 166 -7.70 16.71 5.50
CA ASP A 166 -7.03 17.11 6.74
C ASP A 166 -5.69 16.37 6.90
N GLY A 167 -4.58 17.05 6.67
CA GLY A 167 -3.23 16.51 6.75
C GLY A 167 -2.69 16.34 8.16
N LYS A 168 -3.36 16.85 9.19
CA LYS A 168 -2.92 16.75 10.60
C LYS A 168 -1.51 17.25 10.86
N GLY A 169 -1.04 18.23 10.09
CA GLY A 169 0.30 18.82 10.23
C GLY A 169 1.45 17.91 9.77
N GLN A 170 1.19 16.88 8.97
CA GLN A 170 2.25 16.04 8.40
C GLN A 170 3.03 16.77 7.31
N ASP A 171 4.27 16.35 7.09
CA ASP A 171 5.12 16.81 6.00
C ASP A 171 4.73 16.12 4.69
N PHE A 172 4.45 16.90 3.65
CA PHE A 172 4.09 16.40 2.32
C PHE A 172 5.27 16.33 1.33
N ALA A 173 6.44 16.85 1.68
CA ALA A 173 7.62 16.83 0.80
C ALA A 173 7.98 15.43 0.28
N PRO A 174 7.83 14.31 1.04
CA PRO A 174 8.11 12.99 0.52
C PRO A 174 7.21 12.52 -0.62
N LEU A 175 6.07 13.19 -0.89
CA LEU A 175 5.21 12.87 -2.03
C LEU A 175 5.79 13.34 -3.36
N LYS A 176 6.70 14.32 -3.38
CA LYS A 176 7.19 14.97 -4.60
C LYS A 176 7.75 13.97 -5.60
N ALA A 177 8.78 13.22 -5.22
CA ALA A 177 9.46 12.29 -6.12
C ALA A 177 8.54 11.14 -6.64
N PRO A 178 7.72 10.48 -5.81
CA PRO A 178 6.74 9.50 -6.29
C PRO A 178 5.70 10.08 -7.25
N ILE A 179 5.17 11.28 -6.97
CA ILE A 179 4.20 11.95 -7.85
C ILE A 179 4.89 12.34 -9.16
N GLU A 180 6.08 12.90 -9.11
CA GLU A 180 6.86 13.23 -10.32
C GLU A 180 7.14 11.99 -11.17
N THR A 181 7.35 10.84 -10.58
CA THR A 181 7.62 9.58 -11.30
C THR A 181 6.35 9.00 -11.91
N HIS A 182 5.28 8.85 -11.13
CA HIS A 182 4.13 8.01 -11.48
C HIS A 182 2.90 8.80 -11.94
N ALA A 183 2.70 10.03 -11.43
CA ALA A 183 1.54 10.83 -11.78
C ALA A 183 1.78 11.68 -13.02
N LYS A 184 0.75 11.87 -13.82
CA LYS A 184 0.65 12.84 -14.92
C LYS A 184 -0.28 13.99 -14.57
N GLY A 185 -1.17 13.78 -13.57
CA GLY A 185 -2.11 14.79 -13.11
C GLY A 185 -2.44 14.59 -11.63
N ALA A 186 -2.85 15.67 -11.00
CA ALA A 186 -3.29 15.72 -9.61
C ALA A 186 -4.52 16.60 -9.46
N VAL A 187 -5.54 16.08 -8.80
CA VAL A 187 -6.74 16.84 -8.40
C VAL A 187 -6.71 17.02 -6.90
N PHE A 188 -6.64 18.25 -6.46
CA PHE A 188 -6.49 18.62 -5.06
C PHE A 188 -7.85 18.90 -4.43
N ILE A 189 -8.13 18.28 -3.27
CA ILE A 189 -9.38 18.42 -2.52
C ILE A 189 -9.10 18.77 -1.06
N GLY A 190 -10.07 19.39 -0.39
CA GLY A 190 -10.04 19.59 1.05
C GLY A 190 -9.10 20.69 1.53
N ARG A 191 -8.99 20.77 2.86
CA ARG A 191 -8.40 21.89 3.58
C ARG A 191 -6.93 22.13 3.24
N ASP A 192 -6.12 21.08 3.21
CA ASP A 192 -4.67 21.20 3.06
C ASP A 192 -4.22 21.04 1.59
N ALA A 193 -5.16 21.06 0.63
CA ALA A 193 -4.88 21.04 -0.81
C ALA A 193 -3.79 22.03 -1.25
N PRO A 194 -3.82 23.32 -0.83
CA PRO A 194 -2.78 24.28 -1.23
C PRO A 194 -1.39 23.94 -0.69
N LEU A 195 -1.30 23.33 0.50
CA LEU A 195 -0.03 22.90 1.09
C LEU A 195 0.57 21.74 0.30
N ILE A 196 -0.27 20.76 -0.05
CA ILE A 196 0.16 19.61 -0.85
C ILE A 196 0.61 20.07 -2.23
N GLU A 197 -0.20 20.89 -2.93
CA GLU A 197 0.14 21.38 -4.25
C GLU A 197 1.51 22.04 -4.27
N LYS A 198 1.79 22.92 -3.30
CA LYS A 198 3.07 23.61 -3.18
C LYS A 198 4.26 22.66 -3.12
N GLU A 199 4.13 21.55 -2.39
CA GLU A 199 5.20 20.56 -2.20
C GLU A 199 5.40 19.65 -3.42
N VAL A 200 4.32 19.32 -4.14
CA VAL A 200 4.37 18.31 -5.20
C VAL A 200 4.42 18.88 -6.61
N ASP A 201 4.39 20.22 -6.74
CA ASP A 201 4.38 20.89 -8.02
C ASP A 201 5.68 20.65 -8.81
N TYR A 202 5.53 20.31 -10.09
CA TYR A 202 6.64 20.18 -11.03
C TYR A 202 6.18 20.55 -12.47
N PRO A 203 7.10 20.96 -13.36
CA PRO A 203 6.77 21.30 -14.73
C PRO A 203 6.14 20.14 -15.48
N GLY A 204 4.90 20.34 -15.96
CA GLY A 204 4.16 19.33 -16.73
C GLY A 204 3.15 18.51 -15.92
N LEU A 205 3.01 18.70 -14.61
CA LEU A 205 1.90 18.16 -13.84
C LEU A 205 0.60 18.85 -14.23
N LEU A 206 -0.38 18.09 -14.72
CA LEU A 206 -1.75 18.58 -14.90
C LEU A 206 -2.39 18.79 -13.53
N LYS A 207 -2.99 19.95 -13.27
CA LYS A 207 -3.54 20.30 -11.94
C LYS A 207 -4.96 20.81 -12.04
N ALA A 208 -5.78 20.42 -11.06
CA ALA A 208 -7.10 20.98 -10.82
C ALA A 208 -7.40 20.99 -9.32
N HIS A 209 -8.32 21.87 -8.93
CA HIS A 209 -8.91 21.89 -7.59
C HIS A 209 -10.38 21.52 -7.68
N ALA A 210 -10.88 20.78 -6.69
CA ALA A 210 -12.28 20.40 -6.61
C ALA A 210 -12.83 20.61 -5.20
N LYS A 211 -14.07 21.04 -5.13
CA LYS A 211 -14.80 21.29 -3.86
C LYS A 211 -15.65 20.07 -3.45
N THR A 212 -15.93 19.18 -4.40
CA THR A 212 -16.74 17.97 -4.19
C THR A 212 -16.06 16.77 -4.84
N MET A 213 -16.43 15.55 -4.42
CA MET A 213 -15.92 14.33 -5.04
C MET A 213 -16.36 14.21 -6.51
N ALA A 214 -17.58 14.66 -6.84
CA ALA A 214 -18.06 14.66 -8.21
C ALA A 214 -17.23 15.57 -9.14
N GLU A 215 -16.86 16.76 -8.67
CA GLU A 215 -15.92 17.62 -9.38
C GLU A 215 -14.55 16.95 -9.52
N ALA A 216 -14.02 16.36 -8.44
CA ALA A 216 -12.72 15.71 -8.46
C ALA A 216 -12.65 14.56 -9.48
N VAL A 217 -13.67 13.72 -9.54
CA VAL A 217 -13.75 12.62 -10.51
C VAL A 217 -13.84 13.16 -11.94
N ARG A 218 -14.64 14.21 -12.17
CA ARG A 218 -14.78 14.85 -13.49
C ARG A 218 -13.44 15.43 -13.98
N GLU A 219 -12.75 16.19 -13.13
CA GLU A 219 -11.45 16.77 -13.46
C GLU A 219 -10.39 15.68 -13.68
N ALA A 220 -10.34 14.65 -12.83
CA ALA A 220 -9.42 13.54 -13.02
C ALA A 220 -9.68 12.80 -14.35
N ARG A 221 -10.96 12.62 -14.72
CA ARG A 221 -11.32 12.00 -16.00
C ARG A 221 -10.89 12.83 -17.21
N SER A 222 -10.99 14.15 -17.13
CA SER A 222 -10.56 15.04 -18.23
C SER A 222 -9.04 14.95 -18.50
N MET A 223 -8.25 14.61 -17.49
CA MET A 223 -6.80 14.45 -17.59
C MET A 223 -6.37 13.04 -18.03
N ALA A 224 -7.21 12.03 -17.75
CA ALA A 224 -6.88 10.63 -18.01
C ALA A 224 -7.07 10.27 -19.49
N LYS A 225 -6.24 9.34 -19.98
CA LYS A 225 -6.30 8.73 -21.31
C LYS A 225 -6.44 7.21 -21.18
N PRO A 226 -6.89 6.50 -22.24
CA PRO A 226 -6.87 5.03 -22.25
C PRO A 226 -5.50 4.46 -21.77
N GLY A 227 -5.54 3.47 -20.90
CA GLY A 227 -4.36 2.87 -20.26
C GLY A 227 -3.87 3.59 -19.02
N ASP A 228 -4.56 4.64 -18.54
CA ASP A 228 -4.25 5.34 -17.30
C ASP A 228 -5.07 4.83 -16.11
N THR A 229 -4.68 5.24 -14.91
CA THR A 229 -5.40 4.97 -13.66
C THR A 229 -5.82 6.28 -13.00
N ILE A 230 -7.08 6.39 -12.62
CA ILE A 230 -7.55 7.41 -11.68
C ILE A 230 -7.50 6.80 -10.28
N LEU A 231 -6.64 7.33 -9.43
CA LEU A 231 -6.36 6.83 -8.09
C LEU A 231 -6.85 7.82 -7.03
N LEU A 232 -7.84 7.42 -6.23
CA LEU A 232 -8.18 8.11 -4.99
C LEU A 232 -7.23 7.65 -3.89
N SER A 233 -6.16 8.40 -3.61
CA SER A 233 -5.20 8.13 -2.52
C SER A 233 -4.84 9.45 -1.85
N PRO A 234 -5.59 9.83 -0.81
CA PRO A 234 -5.70 11.22 -0.38
C PRO A 234 -4.54 11.75 0.46
N ALA A 235 -3.67 10.94 1.02
CA ALA A 235 -2.63 11.29 1.99
C ALA A 235 -3.16 11.94 3.29
N CYS A 236 -4.44 12.24 3.37
CA CYS A 236 -5.07 13.04 4.43
C CYS A 236 -6.26 12.30 5.04
N ALA A 237 -6.61 12.67 6.27
CA ALA A 237 -7.90 12.32 6.84
C ALA A 237 -9.04 13.00 6.06
N SER A 238 -10.24 12.45 6.20
CA SER A 238 -11.41 12.85 5.41
C SER A 238 -12.36 13.82 6.12
N TRP A 239 -12.12 14.12 7.39
CA TRP A 239 -13.09 14.76 8.29
C TRP A 239 -13.44 16.23 7.96
N ASP A 240 -12.68 16.86 7.09
CA ASP A 240 -12.94 18.23 6.61
C ASP A 240 -14.02 18.28 5.52
N MET A 241 -14.20 17.15 4.78
CA MET A 241 -15.16 17.08 3.67
C MET A 241 -16.15 15.91 3.77
N PHE A 242 -15.82 14.86 4.53
CA PHE A 242 -16.58 13.62 4.60
C PHE A 242 -16.69 13.14 6.04
N LYS A 243 -17.68 12.29 6.30
CA LYS A 243 -17.89 11.70 7.64
C LYS A 243 -16.68 10.86 8.09
N ASP A 244 -16.15 10.06 7.20
CA ASP A 244 -14.98 9.21 7.39
C ASP A 244 -14.38 8.77 6.03
N TYR A 245 -13.33 7.95 6.05
CA TYR A 245 -12.70 7.46 4.82
C TYR A 245 -13.62 6.53 4.01
N ALA A 246 -14.56 5.82 4.64
CA ALA A 246 -15.50 4.95 3.96
C ALA A 246 -16.58 5.75 3.23
N ASP A 247 -17.08 6.84 3.84
CA ASP A 247 -17.98 7.79 3.18
C ASP A 247 -17.28 8.46 1.99
N ARG A 248 -16.01 8.86 2.11
CA ARG A 248 -15.22 9.40 0.99
C ARG A 248 -15.14 8.41 -0.17
N SER A 249 -14.87 7.14 0.12
CA SER A 249 -14.90 6.06 -0.87
C SER A 249 -16.28 5.87 -1.49
N ALA A 250 -17.32 5.82 -0.66
CA ALA A 250 -18.70 5.63 -1.15
C ALA A 250 -19.10 6.75 -2.13
N GLN A 251 -18.73 7.99 -1.85
CA GLN A 251 -18.97 9.11 -2.77
C GLN A 251 -18.14 8.99 -4.05
N PHE A 252 -16.88 8.54 -3.98
CA PHE A 252 -16.08 8.24 -5.16
C PHE A 252 -16.75 7.18 -6.05
N VAL A 253 -17.13 6.05 -5.48
CA VAL A 253 -17.81 4.95 -6.18
C VAL A 253 -19.14 5.42 -6.79
N ALA A 254 -19.94 6.17 -6.06
CA ALA A 254 -21.21 6.71 -6.56
C ALA A 254 -21.00 7.59 -7.80
N CYS A 255 -19.96 8.46 -7.79
CA CYS A 255 -19.63 9.30 -8.95
C CYS A 255 -19.26 8.48 -10.19
N LEU A 256 -18.63 7.31 -10.02
CA LEU A 256 -18.26 6.45 -11.15
C LEU A 256 -19.48 5.80 -11.82
N LEU A 257 -20.46 5.38 -11.02
CA LEU A 257 -21.69 4.72 -11.51
C LEU A 257 -22.59 5.68 -12.29
N TYR A 258 -22.62 6.97 -11.90
CA TYR A 258 -23.43 7.98 -12.59
C TYR A 258 -22.76 8.55 -13.86
N THR A 259 -21.46 8.38 -14.03
CA THR A 259 -20.70 8.93 -15.17
C THR A 259 -20.37 7.89 -16.25
N SER A 260 -20.74 6.63 -16.06
CA SER A 260 -20.61 5.59 -17.09
C SER A 260 -21.78 5.72 -18.06
N PRO A 261 -21.56 6.04 -19.37
CA PRO A 261 -22.60 5.89 -20.35
C PRO A 261 -22.97 4.42 -20.46
N SER A 262 -24.29 4.13 -20.45
CA SER A 262 -24.87 2.83 -20.73
C SER A 262 -24.45 2.31 -22.09
#